data_4d6a10a20661d99b896a0d9e4b2caf8b
#
_entry.id   4d6a10a20661d99b896a0d9e4b2caf8b
#
_cell.length_a   1.000
_cell.length_b   1.000
_cell.length_c   1.000
_cell.angle_alpha   90.00
_cell.angle_beta   90.00
_cell.angle_gamma   90.00
#
_symmetry.space_group_name_H-M   'P 1'
#
loop_
_entity.id
_entity.type
_entity.pdbx_description
1 polymer ?
#
loop_
_entity_poly.entity_id
_entity_poly.type
_entity_poly.pdbx_seq_one_letter_code
_entity_poly.pdbx_strand_id
1 'polypeptide(L)'
;AAVVILAEDDKEEMDNTIRDNITNFATTRVITRSGVVTNINNLKKVMAKDAKSIIIMNSAASWKTEHEKNLADALVLKSIMSIIAVCDGNEHPSIVCEIHSDRDRDLAENISTGTVKALNEVSVLSRMIAQLSLSRNGLSVVYSDMVGFDGNEFYFYKPDKGWGGPLTFGESQNRFKSSTPMGISTARGDITLNPPSDTPITDNDELIVFAEDDSTISYFKEPVFTPSVN
;
A
#
# COMPACT_ATOMS: atom_id res chain seq x y z
N ALA A 1 10.15 7.33 13.73
CA ALA A 1 10.08 7.47 12.27
C ALA A 1 10.19 8.95 11.88
N ALA A 2 10.53 9.24 10.62
CA ALA A 2 10.51 10.58 10.06
C ALA A 2 9.71 10.59 8.75
N VAL A 3 8.86 11.61 8.58
CA VAL A 3 8.14 11.91 7.35
C VAL A 3 8.70 13.20 6.80
N VAL A 4 9.12 13.20 5.53
CA VAL A 4 9.60 14.40 4.84
C VAL A 4 8.60 14.77 3.75
N ILE A 5 8.11 15.99 3.79
CA ILE A 5 7.17 16.53 2.82
C ILE A 5 7.92 17.50 1.90
N LEU A 6 7.87 17.26 0.59
CA LEU A 6 8.40 18.13 -0.44
C LEU A 6 7.25 18.65 -1.29
N ALA A 7 7.03 19.96 -1.28
CA ALA A 7 6.01 20.62 -2.10
C ALA A 7 6.52 22.00 -2.56
N GLU A 8 5.83 22.61 -3.52
CA GLU A 8 6.19 23.95 -4.03
C GLU A 8 5.74 25.09 -3.12
N ASP A 9 4.85 24.78 -2.18
CA ASP A 9 4.33 25.73 -1.20
C ASP A 9 5.45 26.26 -0.28
N ASP A 10 5.19 27.41 0.33
CA ASP A 10 6.11 27.99 1.30
C ASP A 10 6.24 27.10 2.54
N LYS A 11 7.47 26.98 3.04
CA LYS A 11 7.77 26.10 4.17
C LYS A 11 7.01 26.49 5.44
N GLU A 12 6.88 27.77 5.72
CA GLU A 12 6.21 28.27 6.93
C GLU A 12 4.71 28.00 6.87
N GLU A 13 4.11 28.14 5.68
CA GLU A 13 2.72 27.85 5.41
C GLU A 13 2.43 26.34 5.57
N MET A 14 3.27 25.48 5.03
CA MET A 14 3.17 24.02 5.24
C MET A 14 3.29 23.65 6.72
N ASP A 15 4.28 24.20 7.43
CA ASP A 15 4.50 23.91 8.86
C ASP A 15 3.29 24.37 9.72
N ASN A 16 2.65 25.49 9.36
CA ASN A 16 1.45 25.99 10.04
C ASN A 16 0.25 25.08 9.76
N THR A 17 0.01 24.74 8.49
CA THR A 17 -1.08 23.83 8.10
C THR A 17 -0.99 22.50 8.82
N ILE A 18 0.20 21.93 8.93
CA ILE A 18 0.42 20.66 9.64
C ILE A 18 0.11 20.82 11.14
N ARG A 19 0.58 21.90 11.75
CA ARG A 19 0.36 22.18 13.18
C ARG A 19 -1.11 22.39 13.52
N ASP A 20 -1.85 23.04 12.62
CA ASP A 20 -3.27 23.34 12.82
C ASP A 20 -4.15 22.10 12.68
N ASN A 21 -3.72 21.11 11.88
CA ASN A 21 -4.50 19.90 11.61
C ASN A 21 -4.07 18.67 12.42
N ILE A 22 -2.84 18.62 12.91
CA ILE A 22 -2.29 17.47 13.64
C ILE A 22 -1.90 17.90 15.05
N THR A 23 -2.70 17.49 16.02
CA THR A 23 -2.49 17.83 17.44
C THR A 23 -1.48 16.93 18.15
N ASN A 24 -1.26 15.72 17.66
CA ASN A 24 -0.34 14.75 18.27
C ASN A 24 0.46 14.00 17.20
N PHE A 25 1.75 14.20 17.17
CA PHE A 25 2.69 13.54 16.26
C PHE A 25 3.25 12.22 16.82
N ALA A 26 2.85 11.82 18.02
CA ALA A 26 3.39 10.67 18.73
C ALA A 26 4.94 10.62 18.64
N THR A 27 5.51 9.61 18.03
CA THR A 27 6.96 9.43 17.82
C THR A 27 7.42 9.83 16.41
N THR A 28 6.55 10.43 15.60
CA THR A 28 6.86 10.77 14.21
C THR A 28 7.34 12.21 14.08
N ARG A 29 8.52 12.39 13.51
CA ARG A 29 9.05 13.71 13.17
C ARG A 29 8.61 14.08 11.75
N VAL A 30 7.90 15.19 11.58
CA VAL A 30 7.52 15.74 10.28
C VAL A 30 8.49 16.88 9.90
N ILE A 31 8.98 16.86 8.66
CA ILE A 31 9.94 17.83 8.13
C ILE A 31 9.42 18.30 6.77
N THR A 32 9.18 19.60 6.64
CA THR A 32 8.76 20.21 5.36
C THR A 32 9.95 20.79 4.60
N ARG A 33 9.89 20.75 3.29
CA ARG A 33 10.85 21.35 2.37
C ARG A 33 10.11 21.96 1.19
N SER A 34 10.34 23.23 0.91
CA SER A 34 9.86 23.90 -0.28
C SER A 34 10.75 23.57 -1.47
N GLY A 35 10.13 23.19 -2.59
CA GLY A 35 10.86 22.89 -3.82
C GLY A 35 10.06 22.08 -4.83
N VAL A 36 10.47 22.19 -6.08
CA VAL A 36 9.87 21.46 -7.21
C VAL A 36 10.18 19.98 -7.09
N VAL A 37 9.16 19.14 -7.05
CA VAL A 37 9.25 17.67 -6.86
C VAL A 37 9.96 16.94 -8.01
N THR A 38 9.98 17.53 -9.22
CA THR A 38 10.70 16.97 -10.38
C THR A 38 12.15 17.40 -10.47
N ASN A 39 12.65 18.21 -9.52
CA ASN A 39 14.02 18.68 -9.50
C ASN A 39 14.92 17.71 -8.71
N ILE A 40 15.89 17.11 -9.39
CA ILE A 40 16.84 16.14 -8.84
C ILE A 40 17.57 16.67 -7.59
N ASN A 41 17.95 17.97 -7.58
CA ASN A 41 18.62 18.54 -6.41
C ASN A 41 17.71 18.63 -5.19
N ASN A 42 16.42 18.90 -5.39
CA ASN A 42 15.45 18.89 -4.29
C ASN A 42 15.21 17.48 -3.78
N LEU A 43 15.09 16.48 -4.66
CA LEU A 43 14.99 15.07 -4.29
C LEU A 43 16.22 14.59 -3.51
N LYS A 44 17.43 15.02 -3.90
CA LYS A 44 18.65 14.74 -3.14
C LYS A 44 18.64 15.39 -1.76
N LYS A 45 18.17 16.66 -1.65
CA LYS A 45 18.07 17.37 -0.34
C LYS A 45 17.12 16.69 0.64
N VAL A 46 16.05 16.05 0.15
CA VAL A 46 15.12 15.29 0.99
C VAL A 46 15.52 13.84 1.18
N MET A 47 16.68 13.43 0.64
CA MET A 47 17.20 12.06 0.71
C MET A 47 16.21 11.02 0.15
N ALA A 48 15.58 11.33 -0.98
CA ALA A 48 14.58 10.46 -1.59
C ALA A 48 15.10 9.03 -1.84
N LYS A 49 16.38 8.88 -2.18
CA LYS A 49 17.04 7.59 -2.39
C LYS A 49 17.01 6.69 -1.14
N ASP A 50 17.10 7.27 0.06
CA ASP A 50 17.22 6.55 1.33
C ASP A 50 15.86 6.40 2.04
N ALA A 51 14.77 6.80 1.38
CA ALA A 51 13.42 6.65 1.92
C ALA A 51 13.01 5.17 1.95
N LYS A 52 12.25 4.77 2.96
CA LYS A 52 11.62 3.44 3.01
C LYS A 52 10.53 3.32 1.93
N SER A 53 9.74 4.38 1.77
CA SER A 53 8.69 4.50 0.76
C SER A 53 8.46 5.96 0.39
N ILE A 54 7.92 6.21 -0.79
CA ILE A 54 7.59 7.54 -1.28
C ILE A 54 6.12 7.55 -1.69
N ILE A 55 5.39 8.56 -1.24
CA ILE A 55 4.00 8.80 -1.64
C ILE A 55 3.98 10.04 -2.52
N ILE A 56 3.40 9.94 -3.71
CA ILE A 56 3.21 11.06 -4.64
C ILE A 56 1.70 11.34 -4.74
N MET A 57 1.28 12.45 -4.15
CA MET A 57 -0.09 12.92 -4.27
C MET A 57 -0.29 13.66 -5.58
N ASN A 58 -1.45 13.49 -6.20
CA ASN A 58 -1.82 14.22 -7.39
C ASN A 58 -2.21 15.67 -7.02
N SER A 59 -1.79 16.63 -7.81
CA SER A 59 -2.08 18.05 -7.56
C SER A 59 -3.48 18.47 -8.03
N ALA A 60 -4.14 17.69 -8.91
CA ALA A 60 -5.48 17.95 -9.38
C ALA A 60 -6.50 17.19 -8.53
N ALA A 61 -7.49 17.89 -8.02
CA ALA A 61 -8.62 17.25 -7.37
C ALA A 61 -9.51 16.50 -8.39
N SER A 62 -10.23 15.48 -7.95
CA SER A 62 -11.07 14.62 -8.80
C SER A 62 -12.18 15.36 -9.57
N TRP A 63 -12.61 16.54 -9.11
CA TRP A 63 -13.62 17.38 -9.78
C TRP A 63 -13.06 18.35 -10.83
N LYS A 64 -11.74 18.37 -11.05
CA LYS A 64 -11.09 19.19 -12.06
C LYS A 64 -11.38 18.68 -13.48
N THR A 65 -11.13 19.54 -14.47
CA THR A 65 -11.31 19.19 -15.89
C THR A 65 -10.35 18.07 -16.30
N GLU A 66 -10.71 17.31 -17.33
CA GLU A 66 -9.85 16.25 -17.86
C GLU A 66 -8.48 16.79 -18.31
N HIS A 67 -8.43 18.01 -18.82
CA HIS A 67 -7.17 18.64 -19.20
C HIS A 67 -6.26 18.88 -17.98
N GLU A 68 -6.81 19.41 -16.88
CA GLU A 68 -6.07 19.64 -15.64
C GLU A 68 -5.58 18.32 -15.03
N LYS A 69 -6.42 17.29 -15.04
CA LYS A 69 -6.06 15.95 -14.57
C LYS A 69 -4.92 15.34 -15.38
N ASN A 70 -5.01 15.42 -16.71
CA ASN A 70 -3.95 14.89 -17.59
C ASN A 70 -2.61 15.61 -17.39
N LEU A 71 -2.62 16.92 -17.13
CA LEU A 71 -1.40 17.67 -16.80
C LEU A 71 -0.83 17.23 -15.45
N ALA A 72 -1.68 17.02 -14.46
CA ALA A 72 -1.27 16.58 -13.14
C ALA A 72 -0.74 15.14 -13.18
N ASP A 73 -1.38 14.22 -13.90
CA ASP A 73 -0.89 12.86 -14.13
C ASP A 73 0.50 12.86 -14.79
N ALA A 74 0.70 13.73 -15.81
CA ALA A 74 2.02 13.88 -16.43
C ALA A 74 3.10 14.38 -15.46
N LEU A 75 2.75 15.22 -14.48
CA LEU A 75 3.66 15.65 -13.42
C LEU A 75 3.99 14.50 -12.45
N VAL A 76 3.02 13.67 -12.11
CA VAL A 76 3.24 12.46 -11.31
C VAL A 76 4.20 11.51 -12.02
N LEU A 77 3.97 11.20 -13.31
CA LEU A 77 4.87 10.37 -14.12
C LEU A 77 6.29 10.94 -14.16
N LYS A 78 6.42 12.25 -14.38
CA LYS A 78 7.71 12.93 -14.36
C LYS A 78 8.40 12.85 -13.01
N SER A 79 7.64 12.93 -11.91
CA SER A 79 8.17 12.80 -10.55
C SER A 79 8.71 11.41 -10.30
N ILE A 80 7.99 10.35 -10.72
CA ILE A 80 8.45 8.96 -10.65
C ILE A 80 9.78 8.80 -11.39
N MET A 81 9.85 9.28 -12.64
CA MET A 81 11.09 9.20 -13.43
C MET A 81 12.25 9.96 -12.77
N SER A 82 11.98 11.11 -12.15
CA SER A 82 13.00 11.91 -11.44
C SER A 82 13.50 11.20 -10.19
N ILE A 83 12.63 10.51 -9.46
CA ILE A 83 13.00 9.69 -8.29
C ILE A 83 13.89 8.51 -8.73
N ILE A 84 13.50 7.79 -9.75
CA ILE A 84 14.31 6.67 -10.30
C ILE A 84 15.67 7.18 -10.76
N ALA A 85 15.72 8.33 -11.42
CA ALA A 85 16.99 8.93 -11.85
C ALA A 85 17.91 9.33 -10.69
N VAL A 86 17.36 9.74 -9.54
CA VAL A 86 18.17 10.03 -8.33
C VAL A 86 18.76 8.76 -7.73
N CYS A 87 18.12 7.62 -7.93
CA CYS A 87 18.59 6.32 -7.42
C CYS A 87 19.63 5.66 -8.33
N ASP A 88 20.04 6.30 -9.45
CA ASP A 88 21.07 5.85 -10.38
C ASP A 88 20.82 4.43 -10.94
N GLY A 89 19.55 4.06 -11.14
CA GLY A 89 19.16 2.73 -11.63
C GLY A 89 19.36 1.58 -10.64
N ASN A 90 19.77 1.87 -9.42
CA ASN A 90 19.80 0.92 -8.31
C ASN A 90 18.40 0.69 -7.73
N GLU A 91 18.29 -0.20 -6.75
CA GLU A 91 17.08 -0.38 -5.98
C GLU A 91 16.58 0.97 -5.46
N HIS A 92 15.35 1.31 -5.79
CA HIS A 92 14.70 2.53 -5.33
C HIS A 92 13.57 2.19 -4.34
N PRO A 93 13.17 3.15 -3.50
CA PRO A 93 12.06 2.97 -2.57
C PRO A 93 10.78 2.53 -3.28
N SER A 94 9.91 1.82 -2.58
CA SER A 94 8.54 1.61 -3.05
C SER A 94 7.85 2.97 -3.25
N ILE A 95 7.22 3.16 -4.40
CA ILE A 95 6.52 4.39 -4.76
C ILE A 95 5.03 4.09 -4.85
N VAL A 96 4.23 4.82 -4.07
CA VAL A 96 2.78 4.83 -4.20
C VAL A 96 2.38 6.18 -4.78
N CYS A 97 1.55 6.21 -5.81
CA CYS A 97 1.12 7.46 -6.42
C CYS A 97 -0.37 7.47 -6.73
N GLU A 98 -0.93 8.65 -6.73
CA GLU A 98 -2.30 8.90 -7.14
C GLU A 98 -2.32 9.34 -8.61
N ILE A 99 -3.15 8.71 -9.42
CA ILE A 99 -3.32 8.99 -10.86
C ILE A 99 -4.80 8.90 -11.22
N HIS A 100 -5.30 9.84 -12.02
CA HIS A 100 -6.70 9.89 -12.40
C HIS A 100 -7.04 8.99 -13.61
N SER A 101 -6.10 8.83 -14.55
CA SER A 101 -6.31 8.10 -15.79
C SER A 101 -5.83 6.65 -15.66
N ASP A 102 -6.65 5.68 -16.07
CA ASP A 102 -6.26 4.27 -16.11
C ASP A 102 -5.07 4.02 -17.06
N ARG A 103 -4.98 4.80 -18.14
CA ARG A 103 -3.86 4.74 -19.08
C ARG A 103 -2.54 5.14 -18.40
N ASP A 104 -2.56 6.25 -17.67
CA ASP A 104 -1.36 6.78 -17.05
C ASP A 104 -0.99 5.97 -15.79
N ARG A 105 -1.98 5.32 -15.14
CA ARG A 105 -1.73 4.30 -14.12
C ARG A 105 -0.90 3.15 -14.67
N ASP A 106 -1.34 2.57 -15.79
CA ASP A 106 -0.61 1.46 -16.42
C ASP A 106 0.80 1.90 -16.87
N LEU A 107 0.95 3.14 -17.35
CA LEU A 107 2.26 3.71 -17.66
C LEU A 107 3.13 3.83 -16.40
N ALA A 108 2.61 4.36 -15.29
CA ALA A 108 3.35 4.51 -14.03
C ALA A 108 3.87 3.17 -13.51
N GLU A 109 3.02 2.15 -13.48
CA GLU A 109 3.38 0.81 -13.00
C GLU A 109 4.41 0.11 -13.91
N ASN A 110 4.43 0.43 -15.20
CA ASN A 110 5.41 -0.10 -16.16
C ASN A 110 6.75 0.65 -16.18
N ILE A 111 6.85 1.85 -15.59
CA ILE A 111 8.14 2.58 -15.50
C ILE A 111 9.17 1.77 -14.70
N SER A 112 8.73 1.08 -13.65
CA SER A 112 9.61 0.24 -12.84
C SER A 112 8.85 -0.99 -12.35
N THR A 113 9.33 -2.16 -12.73
CA THR A 113 8.67 -3.44 -12.48
C THR A 113 8.46 -3.68 -10.98
N GLY A 114 7.21 -3.62 -10.55
CA GLY A 114 6.76 -4.03 -9.21
C GLY A 114 7.00 -3.04 -8.06
N THR A 115 7.73 -1.96 -8.28
CA THR A 115 8.06 -0.99 -7.22
C THR A 115 7.19 0.27 -7.22
N VAL A 116 6.49 0.54 -8.31
CA VAL A 116 5.51 1.63 -8.42
C VAL A 116 4.11 1.05 -8.33
N LYS A 117 3.28 1.61 -7.45
CA LYS A 117 1.86 1.30 -7.29
C LYS A 117 1.05 2.57 -7.50
N ALA A 118 0.20 2.56 -8.51
CA ALA A 118 -0.63 3.70 -8.85
C ALA A 118 -2.10 3.45 -8.49
N LEU A 119 -2.70 4.38 -7.78
CA LEU A 119 -4.09 4.34 -7.35
C LEU A 119 -4.92 5.35 -8.12
N ASN A 120 -6.05 4.92 -8.66
CA ASN A 120 -7.09 5.78 -9.19
C ASN A 120 -8.20 5.91 -8.13
N GLU A 121 -8.23 7.05 -7.44
CA GLU A 121 -9.18 7.35 -6.36
C GLU A 121 -10.64 7.12 -6.81
N VAL A 122 -11.02 7.69 -7.95
CA VAL A 122 -12.40 7.62 -8.46
C VAL A 122 -12.80 6.18 -8.76
N SER A 123 -11.90 5.39 -9.33
CA SER A 123 -12.15 3.98 -9.62
C SER A 123 -12.37 3.16 -8.35
N VAL A 124 -11.54 3.37 -7.33
CA VAL A 124 -11.66 2.66 -6.04
C VAL A 124 -12.97 3.04 -5.35
N LEU A 125 -13.25 4.32 -5.19
CA LEU A 125 -14.46 4.81 -4.53
C LEU A 125 -15.74 4.39 -5.27
N SER A 126 -15.75 4.45 -6.60
CA SER A 126 -16.91 4.04 -7.40
C SER A 126 -17.27 2.57 -7.19
N ARG A 127 -16.25 1.70 -7.14
CA ARG A 127 -16.46 0.26 -6.86
C ARG A 127 -16.98 0.03 -5.44
N MET A 128 -16.42 0.73 -4.46
CA MET A 128 -16.89 0.65 -3.08
C MET A 128 -18.37 1.11 -2.96
N ILE A 129 -18.71 2.26 -3.57
CA ILE A 129 -20.08 2.79 -3.56
C ILE A 129 -21.05 1.80 -4.23
N ALA A 130 -20.66 1.23 -5.39
CA ALA A 130 -21.48 0.23 -6.08
C ALA A 130 -21.73 -1.00 -5.20
N GLN A 131 -20.71 -1.54 -4.53
CA GLN A 131 -20.86 -2.67 -3.62
C GLN A 131 -21.74 -2.33 -2.41
N LEU A 132 -21.54 -1.14 -1.83
CA LEU A 132 -22.36 -0.65 -0.71
C LEU A 132 -23.85 -0.52 -1.09
N SER A 133 -24.15 -0.10 -2.34
CA SER A 133 -25.52 0.03 -2.83
C SER A 133 -26.22 -1.30 -3.01
N LEU A 134 -25.47 -2.38 -3.27
CA LEU A 134 -25.99 -3.75 -3.46
C LEU A 134 -26.05 -4.55 -2.15
N SER A 135 -25.35 -4.10 -1.13
CA SER A 135 -25.22 -4.82 0.13
C SER A 135 -26.24 -4.33 1.16
N ARG A 136 -26.60 -5.22 2.10
CA ARG A 136 -27.33 -4.84 3.31
C ARG A 136 -26.41 -4.06 4.25
N ASN A 137 -27.02 -3.38 5.24
CA ASN A 137 -26.32 -2.57 6.24
C ASN A 137 -25.11 -3.29 6.86
N GLY A 138 -24.00 -2.56 7.03
CA GLY A 138 -22.83 -3.03 7.73
C GLY A 138 -21.55 -3.15 6.87
N LEU A 139 -21.66 -3.26 5.53
CA LEU A 139 -20.48 -3.36 4.67
C LEU A 139 -19.60 -2.09 4.74
N SER A 140 -20.17 -0.93 5.01
CA SER A 140 -19.42 0.31 5.23
C SER A 140 -18.48 0.21 6.43
N VAL A 141 -18.92 -0.44 7.51
CA VAL A 141 -18.09 -0.69 8.69
C VAL A 141 -16.92 -1.61 8.32
N VAL A 142 -17.21 -2.69 7.57
CA VAL A 142 -16.16 -3.62 7.10
C VAL A 142 -15.09 -2.88 6.28
N TYR A 143 -15.51 -2.04 5.33
CA TYR A 143 -14.54 -1.24 4.56
C TYR A 143 -13.77 -0.25 5.42
N SER A 144 -14.45 0.41 6.38
CA SER A 144 -13.78 1.32 7.31
C SER A 144 -12.70 0.62 8.12
N ASP A 145 -13.01 -0.58 8.63
CA ASP A 145 -12.05 -1.37 9.41
C ASP A 145 -10.90 -1.88 8.53
N MET A 146 -11.19 -2.29 7.30
CA MET A 146 -10.16 -2.80 6.37
C MET A 146 -9.15 -1.74 5.89
N VAL A 147 -9.54 -0.46 5.83
CA VAL A 147 -8.67 0.64 5.40
C VAL A 147 -8.24 1.53 6.58
N GLY A 148 -8.74 1.26 7.77
CA GLY A 148 -8.36 1.96 9.01
C GLY A 148 -7.02 1.47 9.56
N PHE A 149 -6.47 2.23 10.51
CA PHE A 149 -5.26 1.85 11.26
C PHE A 149 -5.61 1.44 12.70
N ASP A 150 -6.89 1.40 13.03
CA ASP A 150 -7.39 0.96 14.34
C ASP A 150 -8.05 -0.40 14.18
N GLY A 151 -7.35 -1.47 14.54
CA GLY A 151 -7.86 -2.84 14.45
C GLY A 151 -6.99 -3.74 13.58
N ASN A 152 -7.64 -4.58 12.75
CA ASN A 152 -6.89 -5.52 11.95
C ASN A 152 -6.49 -4.91 10.60
N GLU A 153 -5.28 -5.27 10.15
CA GLU A 153 -4.70 -4.87 8.88
C GLU A 153 -4.28 -6.09 8.06
N PHE A 154 -3.92 -5.89 6.80
CA PHE A 154 -3.38 -6.94 5.94
C PHE A 154 -1.87 -6.98 6.00
N TYR A 155 -1.33 -8.17 6.26
CA TYR A 155 0.10 -8.45 6.30
C TYR A 155 0.47 -9.53 5.30
N PHE A 156 1.65 -9.40 4.69
CA PHE A 156 2.29 -10.49 3.96
C PHE A 156 3.14 -11.26 4.94
N TYR A 157 2.78 -12.51 5.17
CA TYR A 157 3.41 -13.34 6.21
C TYR A 157 4.02 -14.60 5.63
N LYS A 158 5.24 -14.86 6.06
CA LYS A 158 5.98 -16.08 5.78
C LYS A 158 6.77 -16.47 7.01
N PRO A 159 6.69 -17.72 7.49
CA PRO A 159 7.50 -18.16 8.61
C PRO A 159 9.00 -18.19 8.26
N ASP A 160 9.89 -17.74 9.15
CA ASP A 160 11.35 -17.74 8.94
C ASP A 160 11.92 -19.15 8.58
N LYS A 161 11.27 -20.21 9.07
CA LYS A 161 11.69 -21.60 8.87
C LYS A 161 10.91 -22.31 7.76
N GLY A 162 10.24 -21.54 6.87
CA GLY A 162 9.32 -22.08 5.87
C GLY A 162 8.07 -22.72 6.48
N TRP A 163 7.21 -23.22 5.63
CA TRP A 163 5.89 -23.79 6.04
C TRP A 163 5.99 -25.15 6.72
N GLY A 164 7.17 -25.78 6.69
CA GLY A 164 7.43 -27.06 7.38
C GLY A 164 6.96 -28.28 6.62
N GLY A 165 6.70 -28.18 5.33
CA GLY A 165 6.26 -29.24 4.44
C GLY A 165 5.14 -28.81 3.49
N PRO A 166 4.62 -29.72 2.68
CA PRO A 166 3.49 -29.43 1.79
C PRO A 166 2.31 -28.88 2.60
N LEU A 167 1.75 -27.78 2.14
CA LEU A 167 0.64 -27.08 2.76
C LEU A 167 -0.32 -26.60 1.69
N THR A 168 -1.63 -26.73 1.94
CA THR A 168 -2.65 -26.10 1.11
C THR A 168 -3.25 -24.88 1.79
N PHE A 169 -3.91 -24.02 1.02
CA PHE A 169 -4.58 -22.84 1.57
C PHE A 169 -5.62 -23.20 2.63
N GLY A 170 -6.42 -24.26 2.38
CA GLY A 170 -7.41 -24.74 3.34
C GLY A 170 -6.79 -25.25 4.65
N GLU A 171 -5.66 -25.95 4.57
CA GLU A 171 -4.94 -26.39 5.77
C GLU A 171 -4.34 -25.21 6.54
N SER A 172 -3.87 -24.17 5.83
CA SER A 172 -3.30 -22.99 6.46
C SER A 172 -4.28 -22.27 7.37
N GLN A 173 -5.56 -22.25 7.03
CA GLN A 173 -6.61 -21.57 7.80
C GLN A 173 -6.75 -22.07 9.25
N ASN A 174 -6.36 -23.31 9.52
CA ASN A 174 -6.40 -23.90 10.86
C ASN A 174 -5.07 -23.79 11.60
N ARG A 175 -4.08 -23.11 11.04
CA ARG A 175 -2.71 -23.02 11.60
C ARG A 175 -2.37 -21.66 12.21
N PHE A 176 -3.36 -20.79 12.37
CA PHE A 176 -3.23 -19.48 13.00
C PHE A 176 -4.23 -19.35 14.15
N LYS A 177 -3.81 -18.74 15.26
CA LYS A 177 -4.65 -18.62 16.46
C LYS A 177 -5.39 -17.28 16.52
N SER A 178 -4.73 -16.19 16.16
CA SER A 178 -5.21 -14.80 16.32
C SER A 178 -5.24 -14.04 15.02
N SER A 179 -5.11 -14.73 13.90
CA SER A 179 -5.06 -14.11 12.59
C SER A 179 -5.70 -15.03 11.54
N THR A 180 -6.15 -14.48 10.43
CA THR A 180 -6.92 -15.20 9.41
C THR A 180 -6.23 -15.11 8.06
N PRO A 181 -5.79 -16.23 7.47
CA PRO A 181 -5.32 -16.24 6.09
C PRO A 181 -6.45 -15.87 5.12
N MET A 182 -6.23 -14.86 4.30
CA MET A 182 -7.20 -14.32 3.34
C MET A 182 -6.81 -14.61 1.89
N GLY A 183 -5.54 -14.92 1.63
CA GLY A 183 -5.04 -15.15 0.29
C GLY A 183 -3.59 -15.59 0.23
N ILE A 184 -3.11 -15.74 -1.00
CA ILE A 184 -1.73 -16.13 -1.32
C ILE A 184 -1.10 -15.06 -2.21
N SER A 185 0.14 -14.72 -1.91
CA SER A 185 1.04 -13.98 -2.79
C SER A 185 2.13 -14.93 -3.25
N THR A 186 2.24 -15.16 -4.57
CA THR A 186 3.26 -16.03 -5.12
C THR A 186 4.63 -15.33 -5.18
N ALA A 187 5.70 -16.09 -5.31
CA ALA A 187 7.06 -15.56 -5.53
C ALA A 187 7.18 -14.61 -6.75
N ARG A 188 6.22 -14.66 -7.69
CA ARG A 188 6.16 -13.75 -8.85
C ARG A 188 5.42 -12.45 -8.53
N GLY A 189 4.82 -12.32 -7.35
CA GLY A 189 4.00 -11.20 -6.95
C GLY A 189 2.53 -11.30 -7.39
N ASP A 190 2.10 -12.47 -7.90
CA ASP A 190 0.68 -12.69 -8.23
C ASP A 190 -0.11 -12.87 -6.93
N ILE A 191 -1.18 -12.09 -6.77
CA ILE A 191 -2.03 -12.11 -5.58
C ILE A 191 -3.36 -12.76 -5.91
N THR A 192 -3.77 -13.73 -5.09
CA THR A 192 -5.09 -14.36 -5.15
C THR A 192 -5.73 -14.33 -3.77
N LEU A 193 -6.83 -13.60 -3.64
CA LEU A 193 -7.66 -13.61 -2.43
C LEU A 193 -8.66 -14.77 -2.49
N ASN A 194 -8.88 -15.41 -1.35
CA ASN A 194 -9.79 -16.54 -1.20
C ASN A 194 -9.60 -17.62 -2.29
N PRO A 195 -8.37 -18.13 -2.49
CA PRO A 195 -8.13 -19.18 -3.46
C PRO A 195 -8.83 -20.49 -3.05
N PRO A 196 -9.02 -21.44 -3.98
CA PRO A 196 -9.52 -22.78 -3.64
C PRO A 196 -8.73 -23.42 -2.50
N SER A 197 -9.42 -24.19 -1.65
CA SER A 197 -8.81 -24.79 -0.45
C SER A 197 -7.65 -25.75 -0.75
N ASP A 198 -7.65 -26.36 -1.92
CA ASP A 198 -6.62 -27.28 -2.40
C ASP A 198 -5.44 -26.59 -3.08
N THR A 199 -5.45 -25.25 -3.17
CA THR A 199 -4.35 -24.47 -3.75
C THR A 199 -3.08 -24.70 -2.92
N PRO A 200 -1.99 -25.20 -3.55
CA PRO A 200 -0.75 -25.47 -2.84
C PRO A 200 -0.03 -24.18 -2.47
N ILE A 201 0.60 -24.16 -1.30
CA ILE A 201 1.48 -23.09 -0.82
C ILE A 201 2.90 -23.66 -0.83
N THR A 202 3.80 -22.95 -1.50
CA THR A 202 5.23 -23.32 -1.55
C THR A 202 6.05 -22.49 -0.59
N ASP A 203 7.27 -22.92 -0.28
CA ASP A 203 8.18 -22.17 0.59
C ASP A 203 8.58 -20.80 0.04
N ASN A 204 8.27 -20.49 -1.22
CA ASN A 204 8.53 -19.20 -1.84
C ASN A 204 7.32 -18.26 -1.81
N ASP A 205 6.15 -18.76 -1.41
CA ASP A 205 4.93 -17.98 -1.34
C ASP A 205 4.73 -17.37 0.04
N GLU A 206 3.99 -16.27 0.09
CA GLU A 206 3.55 -15.61 1.30
C GLU A 206 2.03 -15.75 1.44
N LEU A 207 1.54 -15.85 2.66
CA LEU A 207 0.12 -15.70 2.94
C LEU A 207 -0.22 -14.24 3.18
N ILE A 208 -1.35 -13.80 2.63
CA ILE A 208 -1.99 -12.55 2.99
C ILE A 208 -2.84 -12.86 4.21
N VAL A 209 -2.48 -12.26 5.33
CA VAL A 209 -3.08 -12.54 6.63
C VAL A 209 -3.72 -11.27 7.18
N PHE A 210 -4.93 -11.39 7.70
CA PHE A 210 -5.64 -10.33 8.39
C PHE A 210 -5.41 -10.49 9.90
N ALA A 211 -4.77 -9.51 10.53
CA ALA A 211 -4.34 -9.54 11.93
C ALA A 211 -4.27 -8.14 12.54
N GLU A 212 -4.33 -8.04 13.86
CA GLU A 212 -4.24 -6.78 14.60
C GLU A 212 -2.85 -6.12 14.48
N ASP A 213 -1.79 -6.93 14.47
CA ASP A 213 -0.40 -6.47 14.38
C ASP A 213 0.47 -7.58 13.81
N ASP A 214 1.51 -7.26 13.05
CA ASP A 214 2.40 -8.24 12.43
C ASP A 214 3.12 -9.10 13.47
N SER A 215 3.46 -8.53 14.62
CA SER A 215 4.11 -9.23 15.73
C SER A 215 3.20 -10.24 16.43
N THR A 216 1.88 -10.14 16.24
CA THR A 216 0.90 -11.07 16.81
C THR A 216 0.64 -12.28 15.91
N ILE A 217 1.12 -12.25 14.66
CA ILE A 217 0.92 -13.36 13.72
C ILE A 217 1.78 -14.54 14.14
N SER A 218 1.11 -15.63 14.50
CA SER A 218 1.76 -16.86 14.95
C SER A 218 1.27 -18.04 14.13
N TYR A 219 2.19 -18.63 13.36
CA TYR A 219 1.96 -19.83 12.58
C TYR A 219 2.35 -21.08 13.38
N PHE A 220 1.52 -22.10 13.34
CA PHE A 220 1.73 -23.39 13.98
C PHE A 220 1.82 -24.50 12.92
N LYS A 221 2.81 -25.37 13.05
CA LYS A 221 2.98 -26.50 12.11
C LYS A 221 1.83 -27.50 12.18
N GLU A 222 1.23 -27.65 13.35
CA GLU A 222 0.06 -28.48 13.57
C GLU A 222 -1.21 -27.64 13.64
N PRO A 223 -2.37 -28.14 13.23
CA PRO A 223 -3.63 -27.44 13.33
C PRO A 223 -3.92 -27.00 14.77
N VAL A 224 -4.21 -25.71 14.96
CA VAL A 224 -4.61 -25.13 16.25
C VAL A 224 -6.08 -25.46 16.54
N PHE A 225 -6.89 -25.57 15.48
CA PHE A 225 -8.29 -25.94 15.55
C PHE A 225 -8.49 -27.24 14.80
N THR A 226 -8.96 -28.27 15.50
CA THR A 226 -9.43 -29.49 14.85
C THR A 226 -10.91 -29.27 14.47
N PRO A 227 -11.30 -29.37 13.19
CA PRO A 227 -12.72 -29.30 12.84
C PRO A 227 -13.43 -30.44 13.58
N SER A 228 -14.46 -30.10 14.38
CA SER A 228 -15.35 -31.13 14.92
C SER A 228 -16.05 -31.77 13.74
N VAL A 229 -15.71 -33.02 13.45
CA VAL A 229 -16.45 -33.86 12.50
C VAL A 229 -17.81 -34.12 13.12
N ASN A 230 -18.84 -33.41 12.64
CA ASN A 230 -20.25 -33.75 12.87
C ASN A 230 -20.73 -34.67 11.77
#